data_335eb6a15aa3146090f8b5c1693ed691
#
_entry.id   335eb6a15aa3146090f8b5c1693ed691
#
_cell.length_a   1.000
_cell.length_b   1.000
_cell.length_c   1.000
_cell.angle_alpha   90.00
_cell.angle_beta   90.00
_cell.angle_gamma   90.00
#
_symmetry.space_group_name_H-M   'P 1'
#
loop_
_entity.id
_entity.type
_entity.pdbx_description
1 polymer ?
#
loop_
_entity_poly.entity_id
_entity_poly.type
_entity_poly.pdbx_seq_one_letter_code
_entity_poly.pdbx_strand_id
1 'polypeptide(L)'
;MSQFVGQTRLAYSRTWHTVNLSNDSRPLGRLATAIAIALMGKHKPIYDPSTDCGDYVVAVGCHDLKVTGKKLVQKKYYSHTTRPGSLKSITMERMMGKWGGGEVLRRAVRGMLPKNRLRDDRMARLKCFEGQAHPYKQNIVRLGGSSVAQLPEVKAAFAQEAVQAQ
;
A
#
# COMPACT_ATOMS: atom_id res chain seq x y z
N MET A 1 13.67 -30.52 -19.49
CA MET A 1 12.64 -29.48 -19.33
C MET A 1 13.16 -28.45 -18.33
N SER A 2 13.21 -27.19 -18.71
CA SER A 2 13.92 -26.16 -17.97
C SER A 2 13.15 -25.77 -16.69
N GLN A 3 13.74 -26.07 -15.53
CA GLN A 3 13.26 -25.63 -14.21
C GLN A 3 13.26 -24.08 -14.08
N PHE A 4 13.93 -23.37 -14.96
CA PHE A 4 14.01 -21.91 -14.98
C PHE A 4 12.66 -21.22 -15.26
N VAL A 5 11.74 -21.86 -15.96
CA VAL A 5 10.39 -21.31 -16.21
C VAL A 5 9.60 -21.14 -14.92
N GLY A 6 9.78 -22.03 -13.94
CA GLY A 6 9.16 -21.92 -12.62
C GLY A 6 9.68 -20.72 -11.81
N GLN A 7 10.98 -20.45 -11.83
CA GLN A 7 11.60 -19.31 -11.15
C GLN A 7 11.18 -18.00 -11.77
N THR A 8 11.08 -17.91 -13.09
CA THR A 8 10.60 -16.72 -13.79
C THR A 8 9.13 -16.42 -13.41
N ARG A 9 8.28 -17.41 -13.28
CA ARG A 9 6.90 -17.25 -12.82
C ARG A 9 6.84 -16.70 -11.39
N LEU A 10 7.69 -17.18 -10.49
CA LEU A 10 7.77 -16.68 -9.11
C LEU A 10 8.23 -15.22 -9.07
N ALA A 11 9.15 -14.82 -9.93
CA ALA A 11 9.60 -13.45 -10.04
C ALA A 11 8.47 -12.48 -10.42
N TYR A 12 7.53 -12.91 -11.27
CA TYR A 12 6.33 -12.15 -11.63
C TYR A 12 5.14 -12.35 -10.67
N SER A 13 5.28 -13.20 -9.66
CA SER A 13 4.22 -13.38 -8.67
C SER A 13 3.97 -12.08 -7.91
N ARG A 14 2.69 -11.78 -7.65
CA ARG A 14 2.27 -10.58 -6.93
C ARG A 14 2.10 -10.91 -5.47
N THR A 15 2.81 -10.20 -4.61
CA THR A 15 2.68 -10.30 -3.16
C THR A 15 1.63 -9.31 -2.64
N TRP A 16 1.07 -9.61 -1.47
CA TRP A 16 0.12 -8.76 -0.79
C TRP A 16 0.78 -8.12 0.42
N HIS A 17 0.94 -6.80 0.38
CA HIS A 17 1.48 -6.02 1.47
C HIS A 17 0.35 -5.40 2.29
N THR A 18 0.50 -5.35 3.60
CA THR A 18 -0.40 -4.60 4.47
C THR A 18 0.31 -3.41 5.09
N VAL A 19 -0.39 -2.29 5.17
CA VAL A 19 0.08 -1.05 5.80
C VAL A 19 -0.98 -0.58 6.78
N ASN A 20 -0.62 -0.54 8.07
CA ASN A 20 -1.51 -0.05 9.12
C ASN A 20 -1.18 1.43 9.42
N LEU A 21 -2.08 2.33 9.03
CA LEU A 21 -1.87 3.77 9.15
C LEU A 21 -2.00 4.26 10.60
N SER A 22 -2.76 3.56 11.44
CA SER A 22 -2.90 3.91 12.85
C SER A 22 -1.56 3.80 13.59
N ASN A 23 -0.74 2.79 13.23
CA ASN A 23 0.56 2.54 13.86
C ASN A 23 1.73 3.22 13.12
N ASP A 24 1.49 3.73 11.92
CA ASP A 24 2.56 4.33 11.10
C ASP A 24 2.77 5.81 11.49
N SER A 25 4.02 6.16 11.79
CA SER A 25 4.38 7.55 12.12
C SER A 25 4.65 8.41 10.90
N ARG A 26 4.76 7.82 9.70
CA ARG A 26 5.09 8.53 8.46
C ARG A 26 3.94 9.44 8.01
N PRO A 27 4.24 10.65 7.53
CA PRO A 27 3.22 11.51 6.94
C PRO A 27 2.71 10.97 5.60
N LEU A 28 1.49 11.38 5.22
CA LEU A 28 0.80 10.98 3.99
C LEU A 28 1.71 10.90 2.76
N GLY A 29 2.55 11.90 2.53
CA GLY A 29 3.40 11.95 1.33
C GLY A 29 4.42 10.82 1.28
N ARG A 30 5.14 10.56 2.36
CA ARG A 30 6.13 9.46 2.46
C ARG A 30 5.47 8.10 2.36
N LEU A 31 4.32 7.94 3.00
CA LEU A 31 3.53 6.72 2.92
C LEU A 31 3.07 6.47 1.48
N ALA A 32 2.50 7.47 0.83
CA ALA A 32 2.05 7.37 -0.56
C ALA A 32 3.20 7.04 -1.53
N THR A 33 4.41 7.56 -1.30
CA THR A 33 5.60 7.21 -2.08
C THR A 33 5.97 5.73 -1.92
N ALA A 34 5.99 5.21 -0.68
CA ALA A 34 6.29 3.80 -0.43
C ALA A 34 5.25 2.88 -1.08
N ILE A 35 3.97 3.21 -0.97
CA ILE A 35 2.87 2.49 -1.63
C ILE A 35 3.03 2.54 -3.16
N ALA A 36 3.34 3.69 -3.74
CA ALA A 36 3.53 3.83 -5.19
C ALA A 36 4.70 2.97 -5.69
N ILE A 37 5.81 2.89 -4.95
CA ILE A 37 6.95 2.01 -5.26
C ILE A 37 6.52 0.54 -5.28
N ALA A 38 5.75 0.10 -4.29
CA ALA A 38 5.23 -1.27 -4.21
C ALA A 38 4.26 -1.59 -5.37
N LEU A 39 3.33 -0.67 -5.69
CA LEU A 39 2.38 -0.82 -6.80
C LEU A 39 3.05 -0.84 -8.18
N MET A 40 4.17 -0.17 -8.34
CA MET A 40 4.98 -0.21 -9.57
C MET A 40 5.88 -1.45 -9.64
N GLY A 41 6.23 -2.03 -8.49
CA GLY A 41 7.19 -3.12 -8.41
C GLY A 41 8.66 -2.68 -8.44
N LYS A 42 8.96 -1.39 -8.17
CA LYS A 42 10.33 -0.86 -8.21
C LYS A 42 11.27 -1.47 -7.17
N HIS A 43 10.74 -2.15 -6.15
CA HIS A 43 11.52 -2.89 -5.16
C HIS A 43 12.01 -4.24 -5.67
N LYS A 44 11.50 -4.70 -6.81
CA LYS A 44 11.87 -6.00 -7.42
C LYS A 44 13.04 -5.83 -8.38
N PRO A 45 14.01 -6.77 -8.42
CA PRO A 45 15.12 -6.70 -9.37
C PRO A 45 14.69 -6.84 -10.83
N ILE A 46 13.53 -7.45 -11.08
CA ILE A 46 12.94 -7.64 -12.41
C ILE A 46 12.14 -6.44 -12.92
N TYR A 47 12.22 -5.29 -12.23
CA TYR A 47 11.44 -4.12 -12.61
C TYR A 47 11.76 -3.64 -14.03
N ASP A 48 10.70 -3.49 -14.82
CA ASP A 48 10.75 -2.87 -16.13
C ASP A 48 9.61 -1.85 -16.26
N PRO A 49 9.85 -0.62 -16.77
CA PRO A 49 8.82 0.38 -16.99
C PRO A 49 7.69 -0.05 -17.92
N SER A 50 7.97 -0.91 -18.90
CA SER A 50 7.01 -1.41 -19.88
C SER A 50 6.09 -2.50 -19.33
N THR A 51 6.57 -3.24 -18.32
CA THR A 51 5.89 -4.40 -17.75
C THR A 51 5.24 -4.06 -16.41
N ASP A 52 4.12 -4.67 -16.11
CA ASP A 52 3.45 -4.48 -14.82
C ASP A 52 3.85 -5.55 -13.82
N CYS A 53 4.93 -5.29 -13.07
CA CYS A 53 5.49 -6.18 -12.05
C CYS A 53 5.00 -5.85 -10.62
N GLY A 54 4.05 -4.95 -10.46
CA GLY A 54 3.63 -4.41 -9.17
C GLY A 54 2.82 -5.38 -8.31
N ASP A 55 2.80 -5.12 -7.02
CA ASP A 55 2.15 -5.91 -5.98
C ASP A 55 0.79 -5.33 -5.57
N TYR A 56 0.06 -6.06 -4.72
CA TYR A 56 -1.13 -5.57 -4.06
C TYR A 56 -0.76 -4.89 -2.74
N VAL A 57 -1.47 -3.80 -2.42
CA VAL A 57 -1.32 -3.10 -1.15
C VAL A 57 -2.68 -2.93 -0.49
N VAL A 58 -2.78 -3.38 0.75
CA VAL A 58 -3.95 -3.19 1.61
C VAL A 58 -3.59 -2.17 2.68
N ALA A 59 -4.21 -1.01 2.63
CA ALA A 59 -4.07 0.05 3.62
C ALA A 59 -5.25 -0.01 4.59
N VAL A 60 -4.97 -0.18 5.87
CA VAL A 60 -5.98 -0.25 6.94
C VAL A 60 -5.81 0.90 7.92
N GLY A 61 -6.88 1.27 8.63
CA GLY A 61 -6.87 2.39 9.56
C GLY A 61 -6.72 3.75 8.87
N CYS A 62 -7.32 3.92 7.68
CA CYS A 62 -7.15 5.14 6.89
C CYS A 62 -7.73 6.40 7.55
N HIS A 63 -8.62 6.26 8.53
CA HIS A 63 -9.15 7.40 9.29
C HIS A 63 -8.06 8.10 10.11
N ASP A 64 -7.02 7.38 10.57
CA ASP A 64 -5.91 7.92 11.38
C ASP A 64 -4.76 8.50 10.54
N LEU A 65 -5.02 8.83 9.29
CA LEU A 65 -4.02 9.33 8.37
C LEU A 65 -3.32 10.58 8.89
N LYS A 66 -1.99 10.51 9.08
CA LYS A 66 -1.20 11.64 9.59
C LYS A 66 -0.85 12.63 8.50
N VAL A 67 -1.22 13.89 8.75
CA VAL A 67 -0.96 15.02 7.86
C VAL A 67 -0.20 16.10 8.62
N THR A 68 0.86 16.63 8.03
CA THR A 68 1.71 17.66 8.66
C THR A 68 1.21 19.07 8.39
N GLY A 69 1.35 19.94 9.40
CA GLY A 69 0.97 21.37 9.32
C GLY A 69 -0.54 21.57 9.12
N LYS A 70 -0.92 22.72 8.59
CA LYS A 70 -2.33 23.10 8.41
C LYS A 70 -2.99 22.59 7.12
N LYS A 71 -2.45 21.47 6.54
CA LYS A 71 -2.94 20.94 5.26
C LYS A 71 -4.39 20.44 5.32
N LEU A 72 -4.86 19.96 6.45
CA LEU A 72 -6.24 19.53 6.62
C LEU A 72 -7.22 20.63 6.21
N VAL A 73 -7.00 21.83 6.67
CA VAL A 73 -7.87 23.00 6.41
C VAL A 73 -7.53 23.69 5.08
N GLN A 74 -6.24 23.86 4.80
CA GLN A 74 -5.78 24.67 3.69
C GLN A 74 -5.73 23.95 2.34
N LYS A 75 -5.42 22.64 2.33
CA LYS A 75 -5.30 21.91 1.07
C LYS A 75 -6.65 21.68 0.43
N LYS A 76 -6.78 22.15 -0.82
CA LYS A 76 -7.98 21.99 -1.63
C LYS A 76 -7.75 20.99 -2.76
N TYR A 77 -8.77 20.22 -3.06
CA TYR A 77 -8.85 19.34 -4.22
C TYR A 77 -9.83 19.95 -5.21
N TYR A 78 -9.43 20.00 -6.46
CA TYR A 78 -10.21 20.63 -7.52
C TYR A 78 -10.74 19.56 -8.48
N SER A 79 -11.96 19.78 -8.95
CA SER A 79 -12.56 19.05 -10.06
C SER A 79 -13.23 20.04 -10.99
N HIS A 80 -13.15 19.79 -12.29
CA HIS A 80 -13.72 20.64 -13.32
C HIS A 80 -14.39 19.78 -14.38
N THR A 81 -15.56 20.16 -14.86
CA THR A 81 -16.17 19.63 -16.06
C THR A 81 -15.79 20.54 -17.25
N THR A 82 -16.08 20.15 -18.46
CA THR A 82 -15.77 20.94 -19.66
C THR A 82 -16.55 22.25 -19.77
N ARG A 83 -17.59 22.47 -18.94
CA ARG A 83 -18.41 23.68 -18.97
C ARG A 83 -17.74 24.85 -18.25
N PRO A 84 -17.76 26.06 -18.81
CA PRO A 84 -17.31 27.29 -18.13
C PRO A 84 -17.97 27.44 -16.77
N GLY A 85 -17.24 27.92 -15.75
CA GLY A 85 -17.74 28.14 -14.39
C GLY A 85 -17.94 26.89 -13.54
N SER A 86 -17.62 25.69 -14.02
CA SER A 86 -17.85 24.43 -13.31
C SER A 86 -16.75 24.01 -12.35
N LEU A 87 -15.84 24.89 -11.98
CA LEU A 87 -14.76 24.59 -11.01
C LEU A 87 -15.36 24.31 -9.63
N LYS A 88 -15.14 23.10 -9.14
CA LYS A 88 -15.51 22.70 -7.78
C LYS A 88 -14.25 22.49 -6.95
N SER A 89 -14.26 22.97 -5.71
CA SER A 89 -13.18 22.76 -4.76
C SER A 89 -13.70 22.20 -3.46
N ILE A 90 -12.92 21.31 -2.85
CA ILE A 90 -13.22 20.71 -1.55
C ILE A 90 -11.94 20.71 -0.71
N THR A 91 -12.01 21.07 0.57
CA THR A 91 -10.89 20.98 1.50
C THR A 91 -10.58 19.51 1.84
N MET A 92 -9.35 19.24 2.30
CA MET A 92 -8.97 17.86 2.71
C MET A 92 -9.83 17.38 3.86
N GLU A 93 -10.07 18.19 4.86
CA GLU A 93 -10.93 17.87 6.01
C GLU A 93 -12.33 17.45 5.59
N ARG A 94 -12.98 18.27 4.73
CA ARG A 94 -14.30 17.96 4.20
C ARG A 94 -14.30 16.70 3.32
N MET A 95 -13.19 16.43 2.62
CA MET A 95 -13.02 15.21 1.85
C MET A 95 -12.94 13.98 2.75
N MET A 96 -12.15 14.05 3.84
CA MET A 96 -12.05 12.97 4.83
C MET A 96 -13.40 12.71 5.50
N GLY A 97 -14.16 13.75 5.87
CA GLY A 97 -15.50 13.58 6.44
C GLY A 97 -16.53 12.98 5.46
N LYS A 98 -16.37 13.20 4.15
CA LYS A 98 -17.34 12.75 3.15
C LYS A 98 -17.01 11.36 2.58
N TRP A 99 -15.75 11.08 2.31
CA TRP A 99 -15.30 9.87 1.61
C TRP A 99 -14.25 9.06 2.38
N GLY A 100 -13.86 9.55 3.55
CA GLY A 100 -12.84 8.93 4.39
C GLY A 100 -11.39 9.28 4.00
N GLY A 101 -10.46 8.84 4.85
CA GLY A 101 -9.03 9.03 4.65
C GLY A 101 -8.47 8.20 3.49
N GLY A 102 -9.10 7.08 3.20
CA GLY A 102 -8.71 6.21 2.09
C GLY A 102 -8.77 6.88 0.74
N GLU A 103 -9.75 7.79 0.50
CA GLU A 103 -9.83 8.54 -0.74
C GLU A 103 -8.69 9.58 -0.84
N VAL A 104 -8.33 10.21 0.28
CA VAL A 104 -7.20 11.13 0.34
C VAL A 104 -5.88 10.41 0.02
N LEU A 105 -5.68 9.22 0.59
CA LEU A 105 -4.54 8.36 0.30
C LEU A 105 -4.52 7.94 -1.17
N ARG A 106 -5.64 7.49 -1.70
CA ARG A 106 -5.78 7.08 -3.11
C ARG A 106 -5.41 8.19 -4.07
N ARG A 107 -5.85 9.43 -3.83
CA ARG A 107 -5.49 10.60 -4.65
C ARG A 107 -4.01 10.94 -4.57
N ALA A 108 -3.41 10.83 -3.38
CA ALA A 108 -1.98 11.05 -3.20
C ALA A 108 -1.15 10.02 -4.00
N VAL A 109 -1.47 8.73 -3.89
CA VAL A 109 -0.81 7.65 -4.63
C VAL A 109 -1.00 7.79 -6.13
N ARG A 110 -2.22 8.09 -6.59
CA ARG A 110 -2.51 8.30 -8.01
C ARG A 110 -1.68 9.42 -8.63
N GLY A 111 -1.42 10.49 -7.87
CA GLY A 111 -0.56 11.61 -8.29
C GLY A 111 0.93 11.22 -8.41
N MET A 112 1.36 10.21 -7.66
CA MET A 112 2.76 9.74 -7.64
C MET A 112 3.02 8.62 -8.66
N LEU A 113 1.98 7.97 -9.16
CA LEU A 113 2.12 6.97 -10.23
C LEU A 113 2.31 7.65 -11.60
N PRO A 114 3.10 7.07 -12.50
CA PRO A 114 3.28 7.55 -13.86
C PRO A 114 1.93 7.70 -14.58
N LYS A 115 1.78 8.76 -15.36
CA LYS A 115 0.57 9.05 -16.15
C LYS A 115 0.57 8.23 -17.45
N ASN A 116 0.48 6.91 -17.34
CA ASN A 116 0.45 5.97 -18.46
C ASN A 116 -0.80 5.07 -18.37
N ARG A 117 -0.99 4.19 -19.36
CA ARG A 117 -2.10 3.24 -19.41
C ARG A 117 -2.13 2.28 -18.21
N LEU A 118 -0.96 1.93 -17.64
CA LEU A 118 -0.85 1.03 -16.49
C LEU A 118 -1.28 1.66 -15.15
N ARG A 119 -1.49 2.99 -15.09
CA ARG A 119 -1.79 3.68 -13.84
C ARG A 119 -3.09 3.21 -13.20
N ASP A 120 -4.13 3.02 -13.96
CA ASP A 120 -5.44 2.65 -13.42
C ASP A 120 -5.44 1.17 -12.98
N ASP A 121 -4.74 0.28 -13.67
CA ASP A 121 -4.51 -1.10 -13.24
C ASP A 121 -3.69 -1.17 -11.94
N ARG A 122 -2.66 -0.33 -11.81
CA ARG A 122 -1.89 -0.20 -10.57
C ARG A 122 -2.73 0.33 -9.43
N MET A 123 -3.57 1.32 -9.68
CA MET A 123 -4.52 1.86 -8.69
C MET A 123 -5.57 0.84 -8.26
N ALA A 124 -6.02 -0.05 -9.14
CA ALA A 124 -6.97 -1.11 -8.81
C ALA A 124 -6.43 -2.09 -7.74
N ARG A 125 -5.09 -2.23 -7.64
CA ARG A 125 -4.42 -3.07 -6.65
C ARG A 125 -4.27 -2.41 -5.27
N LEU A 126 -4.54 -1.11 -5.16
CA LEU A 126 -4.60 -0.42 -3.88
C LEU A 126 -5.98 -0.58 -3.25
N LYS A 127 -6.05 -1.27 -2.11
CA LYS A 127 -7.26 -1.47 -1.32
C LYS A 127 -7.15 -0.65 -0.04
N CYS A 128 -8.04 0.32 0.15
CA CYS A 128 -8.06 1.20 1.32
C CYS A 128 -9.28 0.89 2.17
N PHE A 129 -9.08 0.74 3.48
CA PHE A 129 -10.11 0.50 4.49
C PHE A 129 -9.96 1.51 5.61
N GLU A 130 -11.08 2.09 6.05
CA GLU A 130 -11.08 3.07 7.14
C GLU A 130 -10.76 2.43 8.49
N GLY A 131 -11.29 1.24 8.74
CA GLY A 131 -11.03 0.45 9.94
C GLY A 131 -9.92 -0.58 9.73
N GLN A 132 -9.76 -1.46 10.74
CA GLN A 132 -8.78 -2.56 10.74
C GLN A 132 -9.31 -3.83 10.05
N ALA A 133 -10.63 -3.95 9.91
CA ALA A 133 -11.25 -5.12 9.29
C ALA A 133 -11.19 -5.04 7.78
N HIS A 134 -10.75 -6.12 7.14
CA HIS A 134 -10.70 -6.24 5.69
C HIS A 134 -10.81 -7.71 5.24
N PRO A 135 -11.33 -8.01 4.04
CA PRO A 135 -11.55 -9.38 3.58
C PRO A 135 -10.27 -10.12 3.11
N TYR A 136 -9.17 -9.40 2.92
CA TYR A 136 -7.94 -9.94 2.30
C TYR A 136 -6.92 -10.52 3.28
N LYS A 137 -7.32 -10.89 4.50
CA LYS A 137 -6.40 -11.42 5.53
C LYS A 137 -5.67 -12.69 5.08
N GLN A 138 -6.35 -13.56 4.34
CA GLN A 138 -5.80 -14.82 3.83
C GLN A 138 -4.74 -14.61 2.74
N ASN A 139 -4.83 -13.50 1.99
CA ASN A 139 -3.92 -13.21 0.88
C ASN A 139 -2.63 -12.51 1.35
N ILE A 140 -2.63 -11.96 2.57
CA ILE A 140 -1.48 -11.24 3.09
C ILE A 140 -0.45 -12.26 3.54
N VAL A 141 0.60 -12.41 2.74
CA VAL A 141 1.78 -13.16 3.14
C VAL A 141 2.54 -12.31 4.16
N ARG A 142 2.87 -12.88 5.30
CA ARG A 142 3.70 -12.22 6.34
C ARG A 142 5.15 -12.08 5.86
N LEU A 143 5.35 -11.32 4.80
CA LEU A 143 6.67 -10.93 4.34
C LEU A 143 6.99 -9.57 4.97
N GLY A 144 7.69 -9.60 6.03
CA GLY A 144 8.24 -8.40 6.61
C GLY A 144 7.74 -8.10 8.01
N GLY A 145 8.53 -8.43 8.96
CA GLY A 145 8.39 -7.98 10.32
C GLY A 145 8.70 -9.03 11.37
N SER A 146 8.43 -10.28 11.15
CA SER A 146 9.01 -11.33 11.97
C SER A 146 9.88 -12.20 11.07
N SER A 147 11.17 -12.19 11.30
CA SER A 147 12.03 -13.25 10.78
C SER A 147 11.36 -14.59 11.13
N VAL A 148 11.56 -15.60 10.30
CA VAL A 148 11.02 -16.96 10.57
C VAL A 148 11.31 -17.37 12.02
N ALA A 149 12.43 -16.93 12.58
CA ALA A 149 12.82 -17.10 13.97
C ALA A 149 11.85 -16.47 15.01
N GLN A 150 10.97 -15.56 14.61
CA GLN A 150 9.98 -14.94 15.52
C GLN A 150 8.61 -15.60 15.50
N LEU A 151 8.38 -16.56 14.60
CA LEU A 151 7.16 -17.35 14.62
C LEU A 151 7.06 -18.12 15.95
N PRO A 152 5.88 -18.15 16.59
CA PRO A 152 5.73 -18.81 17.88
C PRO A 152 6.13 -20.29 17.85
N GLU A 153 5.86 -20.98 16.75
CA GLU A 153 6.24 -22.37 16.52
C GLU A 153 7.76 -22.56 16.45
N VAL A 154 8.46 -21.64 15.76
CA VAL A 154 9.92 -21.70 15.64
C VAL A 154 10.60 -21.32 16.95
N LYS A 155 10.07 -20.33 17.68
CA LYS A 155 10.56 -20.00 19.04
C LYS A 155 10.38 -21.15 20.00
N ALA A 156 9.26 -21.85 19.94
CA ALA A 156 9.01 -23.03 20.75
C ALA A 156 10.00 -24.17 20.43
N ALA A 157 10.30 -24.39 19.15
CA ALA A 157 11.30 -25.39 18.74
C ALA A 157 12.69 -25.05 19.23
N PHE A 158 13.16 -23.82 19.08
CA PHE A 158 14.48 -23.38 19.62
C PHE A 158 14.54 -23.44 21.15
N ALA A 159 13.43 -23.14 21.84
CA ALA A 159 13.37 -23.27 23.29
C ALA A 159 13.49 -24.73 23.74
N GLN A 160 12.88 -25.68 23.00
CA GLN A 160 12.99 -27.12 23.26
C GLN A 160 14.40 -27.64 23.01
N GLU A 161 15.06 -27.21 21.93
CA GLU A 161 16.46 -27.57 21.64
C GLU A 161 17.42 -27.03 22.73
N ALA A 162 17.19 -25.80 23.20
CA ALA A 162 18.01 -25.21 24.27
C ALA A 162 17.87 -25.96 25.61
N VAL A 163 16.69 -26.52 25.91
CA VAL A 163 16.46 -27.33 27.11
C VAL A 163 17.10 -28.71 27.01
N GLN A 164 17.16 -29.28 25.79
CA GLN A 164 17.80 -30.59 25.56
C GLN A 164 19.36 -30.51 25.52
N ALA A 165 19.91 -29.32 25.37
CA ALA A 165 21.36 -29.06 25.29
C ALA A 165 21.98 -28.76 26.67
N GLN A 166 21.19 -28.73 27.75
CA GLN A 166 21.63 -28.59 29.14
C GLN A 166 21.64 -29.94 29.86
#